data_cf20b7bac83b1de8fed0024a553976ba
#
_entry.id   cf20b7bac83b1de8fed0024a553976ba
#
_cell.length_a   1.000
_cell.length_b   1.000
_cell.length_c   1.000
_cell.angle_alpha   90.00
_cell.angle_beta   90.00
_cell.angle_gamma   90.00
#
_symmetry.space_group_name_H-M   'P 1'
#
loop_
_entity.id
_entity.type
_entity.pdbx_description
1 polymer ?
#
loop_
_entity_poly.entity_id
_entity_poly.type
_entity_poly.pdbx_seq_one_letter_code
_entity_poly.pdbx_strand_id
1 'polypeptide(L)'
;MASGHSGDNLGGQEDPVARQAFRDMIQIPRWVIYAQALLIVITAGIFFVLGVLVNGLNSPTSADFKRKLDCRVYGSVAYRDDGNLKADRGAVVMILPANRKPSARSQGGLVHPNSFQALDNEAIDRIHRLGGSVVRADENGQFEVTIDSNAVVGIPYSVLVVSKNGAQRDGAALTKDQFASLAEFFAPVEDVVEKRPFFWMELTADGERVDLPEVEF
;
A
#
# COMPACT_ATOMS: atom_id res chain seq x y z
N MET A 1 45.10 61.58 48.29
CA MET A 1 43.64 61.50 48.27
C MET A 1 43.30 60.04 48.11
N ALA A 2 43.16 59.22 49.16
CA ALA A 2 42.04 59.03 50.06
C ALA A 2 40.83 58.37 49.33
N SER A 3 40.62 57.09 49.65
CA SER A 3 39.32 56.46 49.93
C SER A 3 39.47 54.97 49.76
N GLY A 4 39.57 54.08 50.62
CA GLY A 4 38.76 53.71 51.73
C GLY A 4 37.52 52.97 51.25
N HIS A 5 37.59 51.62 51.13
CA HIS A 5 36.35 50.84 51.09
C HIS A 5 36.50 49.60 51.96
N SER A 6 35.78 49.72 53.07
CA SER A 6 35.52 48.71 54.09
C SER A 6 34.67 47.59 53.47
N GLY A 7 35.17 46.36 53.46
CA GLY A 7 34.38 45.20 53.08
C GLY A 7 33.77 44.50 54.29
N ASP A 8 32.47 44.59 54.39
CA ASP A 8 31.70 43.89 55.43
C ASP A 8 31.77 42.37 55.19
N ASN A 9 32.45 41.70 56.11
CA ASN A 9 32.38 40.26 56.30
C ASN A 9 31.06 39.88 57.01
N LEU A 10 30.04 39.59 56.22
CA LEU A 10 28.87 38.87 56.70
C LEU A 10 29.21 37.36 56.80
N GLY A 11 29.85 36.99 57.88
CA GLY A 11 29.99 35.64 58.29
C GLY A 11 28.61 35.07 58.62
N GLY A 12 28.00 34.41 57.67
CA GLY A 12 26.80 33.59 57.88
C GLY A 12 27.12 32.45 58.83
N GLN A 13 26.77 32.67 60.08
CA GLN A 13 26.80 31.63 61.14
C GLN A 13 25.74 30.60 60.78
N GLU A 14 26.14 29.57 60.01
CA GLU A 14 25.24 28.45 59.74
C GLU A 14 24.95 27.71 61.03
N ASP A 15 23.69 27.72 61.44
CA ASP A 15 23.18 27.02 62.63
C ASP A 15 23.53 25.51 62.60
N PRO A 16 24.31 25.01 63.53
CA PRO A 16 24.71 23.62 63.64
C PRO A 16 23.50 22.70 63.85
N VAL A 17 22.37 23.25 64.37
CA VAL A 17 21.10 22.53 64.59
C VAL A 17 20.43 22.18 63.27
N ALA A 18 20.52 23.04 62.27
CA ALA A 18 19.91 22.76 60.96
C ALA A 18 20.65 21.65 60.21
N ARG A 19 21.97 21.49 60.41
CA ARG A 19 22.74 20.39 59.80
C ARG A 19 22.48 19.04 60.44
N GLN A 20 22.14 18.98 61.72
CA GLN A 20 21.73 17.75 62.41
C GLN A 20 20.35 17.28 61.99
N ALA A 21 19.38 18.20 61.87
CA ALA A 21 18.02 17.87 61.45
C ALA A 21 17.95 17.30 60.01
N PHE A 22 18.89 17.65 59.11
CA PHE A 22 18.95 17.10 57.78
C PHE A 22 19.62 15.72 57.71
N ARG A 23 20.43 15.35 58.72
CA ARG A 23 21.07 14.03 58.80
C ARG A 23 20.14 12.94 59.34
N ASP A 24 19.14 13.32 60.11
CA ASP A 24 18.16 12.37 60.66
C ASP A 24 16.99 12.12 59.70
N MET A 25 16.91 12.87 58.59
CA MET A 25 15.94 12.63 57.55
C MET A 25 16.29 11.41 56.75
N ILE A 26 15.65 10.32 57.08
CA ILE A 26 15.48 9.11 56.30
C ILE A 26 16.77 8.30 56.11
N GLN A 27 17.24 7.62 57.15
CA GLN A 27 18.06 6.45 56.95
C GLN A 27 17.21 5.32 56.34
N ILE A 28 16.99 5.37 55.02
CA ILE A 28 16.36 4.26 54.31
C ILE A 28 17.31 3.06 54.45
N PRO A 29 16.88 1.98 55.09
CA PRO A 29 17.72 0.79 55.23
C PRO A 29 18.08 0.29 53.85
N ARG A 30 19.35 -0.01 53.63
CA ARG A 30 19.91 -0.42 52.32
C ARG A 30 19.12 -1.55 51.66
N TRP A 31 18.52 -2.43 52.46
CA TRP A 31 17.70 -3.52 51.96
C TRP A 31 16.44 -3.02 51.23
N VAL A 32 15.87 -1.85 51.57
CA VAL A 32 14.70 -1.26 50.89
C VAL A 32 15.06 -0.84 49.47
N ILE A 33 16.27 -0.28 49.28
CA ILE A 33 16.77 0.11 47.94
C ILE A 33 16.91 -1.13 47.07
N TYR A 34 17.48 -2.21 47.60
CA TYR A 34 17.62 -3.47 46.85
C TYR A 34 16.25 -4.10 46.57
N ALA A 35 15.30 -4.05 47.52
CA ALA A 35 13.95 -4.56 47.29
C ALA A 35 13.21 -3.77 46.19
N GLN A 36 13.35 -2.44 46.13
CA GLN A 36 12.77 -1.62 45.08
C GLN A 36 13.41 -1.89 43.72
N ALA A 37 14.74 -2.01 43.67
CA ALA A 37 15.44 -2.35 42.44
C ALA A 37 15.00 -3.71 41.90
N LEU A 38 14.88 -4.72 42.77
CA LEU A 38 14.40 -6.04 42.39
C LEU A 38 12.95 -5.99 41.88
N LEU A 39 12.08 -5.22 42.50
CA LEU A 39 10.68 -5.05 42.08
C LEU A 39 10.61 -4.44 40.67
N ILE A 40 11.42 -3.43 40.38
CA ILE A 40 11.48 -2.79 39.06
C ILE A 40 11.92 -3.80 38.01
N VAL A 41 12.96 -4.61 38.25
CA VAL A 41 13.45 -5.63 37.31
C VAL A 41 12.39 -6.70 37.06
N ILE A 42 11.70 -7.17 38.11
CA ILE A 42 10.62 -8.15 37.93
C ILE A 42 9.46 -7.56 37.11
N THR A 43 9.06 -6.32 37.43
CA THR A 43 7.96 -5.65 36.70
C THR A 43 8.34 -5.44 35.24
N ALA A 44 9.53 -4.96 34.96
CA ALA A 44 10.03 -4.80 33.59
C ALA A 44 10.08 -6.14 32.83
N GLY A 45 10.51 -7.21 33.49
CA GLY A 45 10.51 -8.56 32.94
C GLY A 45 9.12 -9.06 32.57
N ILE A 46 8.13 -8.84 33.46
CA ILE A 46 6.73 -9.22 33.18
C ILE A 46 6.18 -8.44 31.99
N PHE A 47 6.38 -7.12 31.93
CA PHE A 47 5.94 -6.31 30.80
C PHE A 47 6.63 -6.68 29.50
N PHE A 48 7.93 -7.03 29.54
CA PHE A 48 8.64 -7.51 28.38
C PHE A 48 8.06 -8.83 27.85
N VAL A 49 7.82 -9.81 28.73
CA VAL A 49 7.22 -11.10 28.35
C VAL A 49 5.79 -10.91 27.83
N LEU A 50 4.98 -10.07 28.49
CA LEU A 50 3.63 -9.75 28.00
C LEU A 50 3.68 -9.02 26.65
N GLY A 51 4.60 -8.09 26.45
CA GLY A 51 4.79 -7.39 25.19
C GLY A 51 5.18 -8.33 24.05
N VAL A 52 6.08 -9.29 24.31
CA VAL A 52 6.46 -10.33 23.34
C VAL A 52 5.30 -11.27 23.04
N LEU A 53 4.53 -11.67 24.07
CA LEU A 53 3.34 -12.53 23.90
C LEU A 53 2.25 -11.82 23.08
N VAL A 54 1.93 -10.56 23.39
CA VAL A 54 0.90 -9.80 22.67
C VAL A 54 1.34 -9.52 21.24
N ASN A 55 2.60 -9.12 21.02
CA ASN A 55 3.13 -8.96 19.65
C ASN A 55 3.24 -10.31 18.92
N GLY A 56 3.58 -11.39 19.61
CA GLY A 56 3.63 -12.72 19.01
C GLY A 56 2.26 -13.27 18.62
N LEU A 57 1.20 -12.91 19.38
CA LEU A 57 -0.18 -13.31 19.06
C LEU A 57 -0.83 -12.42 18.00
N ASN A 58 -0.42 -11.16 17.92
CA ASN A 58 -0.95 -10.20 16.93
C ASN A 58 -0.03 -10.02 15.70
N SER A 59 1.18 -10.56 15.72
CA SER A 59 1.98 -10.63 14.50
C SER A 59 1.40 -11.76 13.67
N PRO A 60 0.83 -11.49 12.50
CA PRO A 60 0.52 -12.54 11.56
C PRO A 60 1.83 -13.32 11.36
N THR A 61 1.79 -14.60 11.72
CA THR A 61 2.96 -15.48 11.59
C THR A 61 3.49 -15.36 10.16
N SER A 62 4.80 -15.16 10.03
CA SER A 62 5.48 -15.07 8.71
C SER A 62 5.19 -16.28 7.82
N ALA A 63 4.62 -17.34 8.36
CA ALA A 63 4.10 -18.50 7.63
C ALA A 63 2.78 -18.21 6.90
N ASP A 64 1.90 -17.34 7.44
CA ASP A 64 0.67 -16.93 6.75
C ASP A 64 0.96 -15.95 5.61
N PHE A 65 2.05 -15.16 5.69
CA PHE A 65 2.52 -14.32 4.59
C PHE A 65 3.12 -15.11 3.41
N LYS A 66 3.40 -16.40 3.57
CA LYS A 66 3.94 -17.27 2.51
C LYS A 66 2.88 -18.10 1.80
N ARG A 67 1.62 -18.05 2.17
CA ARG A 67 0.57 -18.52 1.26
C ARG A 67 0.54 -17.54 0.09
N LYS A 68 1.16 -17.97 -0.98
CA LYS A 68 1.02 -17.41 -2.32
C LYS A 68 -0.46 -17.62 -2.72
N LEU A 69 -1.31 -16.68 -2.33
CA LEU A 69 -2.72 -16.65 -2.71
C LEU A 69 -2.78 -16.04 -4.12
N ASP A 70 -2.54 -16.86 -5.14
CA ASP A 70 -2.81 -16.45 -6.50
C ASP A 70 -4.30 -16.13 -6.62
N CYS A 71 -4.64 -14.86 -6.70
CA CYS A 71 -6.01 -14.42 -6.94
C CYS A 71 -6.29 -14.51 -8.44
N ARG A 72 -7.30 -15.29 -8.82
CA ARG A 72 -7.75 -15.35 -10.20
C ARG A 72 -8.94 -14.45 -10.42
N VAL A 73 -8.82 -13.57 -11.40
CA VAL A 73 -9.87 -12.64 -11.81
C VAL A 73 -10.44 -13.10 -13.14
N TYR A 74 -11.74 -13.28 -13.18
CA TYR A 74 -12.49 -13.71 -14.36
C TYR A 74 -13.44 -12.61 -14.80
N GLY A 75 -13.74 -12.54 -16.08
CA GLY A 75 -14.74 -11.63 -16.59
C GLY A 75 -15.01 -11.86 -18.07
N SER A 76 -15.99 -11.10 -18.58
CA SER A 76 -16.34 -11.08 -19.98
C SER A 76 -16.49 -9.66 -20.49
N VAL A 77 -16.17 -9.46 -21.75
CA VAL A 77 -16.27 -8.17 -22.46
C VAL A 77 -17.11 -8.37 -23.69
N ALA A 78 -18.15 -7.57 -23.83
CA ALA A 78 -19.04 -7.57 -24.98
C ALA A 78 -19.23 -6.15 -25.54
N TYR A 79 -19.67 -6.05 -26.78
CA TYR A 79 -20.04 -4.78 -27.40
C TYR A 79 -21.35 -4.92 -28.17
N ARG A 80 -22.09 -3.81 -28.36
CA ARG A 80 -23.27 -3.78 -29.18
C ARG A 80 -22.95 -3.39 -30.60
N ASP A 81 -23.40 -4.24 -31.53
CA ASP A 81 -23.32 -4.00 -32.96
C ASP A 81 -24.71 -4.19 -33.55
N ASP A 82 -25.27 -3.11 -34.09
CA ASP A 82 -26.64 -3.07 -34.61
C ASP A 82 -27.71 -3.62 -33.63
N GLY A 83 -27.53 -3.33 -32.33
CA GLY A 83 -28.42 -3.78 -31.27
C GLY A 83 -28.17 -5.21 -30.77
N ASN A 84 -27.33 -5.98 -31.41
CA ASN A 84 -26.94 -7.32 -30.98
C ASN A 84 -25.68 -7.28 -30.09
N LEU A 85 -25.74 -8.06 -29.00
CA LEU A 85 -24.58 -8.22 -28.14
C LEU A 85 -23.62 -9.23 -28.75
N LYS A 86 -22.35 -8.81 -28.92
CA LYS A 86 -21.28 -9.62 -29.49
C LYS A 86 -20.07 -9.65 -28.56
N ALA A 87 -19.36 -10.76 -28.51
CA ALA A 87 -18.12 -10.88 -27.77
C ALA A 87 -17.05 -9.90 -28.29
N ASP A 88 -16.42 -9.14 -27.40
CA ASP A 88 -15.35 -8.20 -27.79
C ASP A 88 -13.98 -8.88 -27.81
N ARG A 89 -13.80 -9.74 -28.80
CA ARG A 89 -12.54 -10.44 -29.03
C ARG A 89 -11.38 -9.47 -29.14
N GLY A 90 -10.41 -9.62 -28.26
CA GLY A 90 -9.18 -8.83 -28.27
C GLY A 90 -9.29 -7.48 -27.56
N ALA A 91 -10.40 -7.22 -26.85
CA ALA A 91 -10.43 -6.17 -25.83
C ALA A 91 -9.26 -6.35 -24.86
N VAL A 92 -8.67 -5.25 -24.40
CA VAL A 92 -7.54 -5.31 -23.47
C VAL A 92 -8.03 -5.05 -22.06
N VAL A 93 -7.67 -5.94 -21.16
CA VAL A 93 -7.95 -5.83 -19.72
C VAL A 93 -6.63 -5.62 -18.99
N MET A 94 -6.56 -4.52 -18.26
CA MET A 94 -5.41 -4.16 -17.43
C MET A 94 -5.82 -4.11 -15.97
N ILE A 95 -5.08 -4.80 -15.12
CA ILE A 95 -5.25 -4.78 -13.67
C ILE A 95 -3.98 -4.18 -13.08
N LEU A 96 -4.07 -2.97 -12.55
CA LEU A 96 -2.96 -2.17 -12.10
C LEU A 96 -3.03 -1.98 -10.58
N PRO A 97 -1.94 -2.27 -9.82
CA PRO A 97 -1.94 -2.07 -8.38
C PRO A 97 -1.93 -0.58 -8.05
N ALA A 98 -2.85 -0.11 -7.21
CA ALA A 98 -3.00 1.30 -6.87
C ALA A 98 -1.85 1.85 -5.99
N ASN A 99 -1.12 0.99 -5.29
CA ASN A 99 -0.09 1.39 -4.32
C ASN A 99 1.34 1.08 -4.75
N ARG A 100 1.55 0.66 -6.01
CA ARG A 100 2.87 0.33 -6.55
C ARG A 100 3.09 1.04 -7.89
N LYS A 101 4.27 1.65 -8.03
CA LYS A 101 4.64 2.41 -9.22
C LYS A 101 5.79 1.72 -9.94
N PRO A 102 5.78 1.66 -11.27
CA PRO A 102 6.92 1.16 -12.02
C PRO A 102 8.11 2.13 -11.95
N SER A 103 9.31 1.59 -12.05
CA SER A 103 10.54 2.40 -12.11
C SER A 103 10.66 3.20 -13.42
N ALA A 104 9.99 2.76 -14.48
CA ALA A 104 9.91 3.43 -15.77
C ALA A 104 8.52 3.23 -16.38
N ARG A 105 8.01 4.26 -17.02
CA ARG A 105 6.72 4.22 -17.72
C ARG A 105 6.85 3.46 -19.04
N SER A 106 5.79 2.76 -19.42
CA SER A 106 5.66 2.10 -20.71
C SER A 106 4.95 3.02 -21.71
N GLN A 107 5.15 2.78 -23.02
CA GLN A 107 4.40 3.50 -24.04
C GLN A 107 2.94 3.04 -24.05
N GLY A 108 1.99 3.97 -23.96
CA GLY A 108 0.56 3.67 -23.90
C GLY A 108 0.04 2.92 -25.13
N GLY A 109 0.53 3.28 -26.31
CA GLY A 109 0.14 2.62 -27.57
C GLY A 109 0.48 1.13 -27.67
N LEU A 110 1.44 0.63 -26.88
CA LEU A 110 1.82 -0.80 -26.88
C LEU A 110 0.76 -1.70 -26.26
N VAL A 111 -0.08 -1.16 -25.35
CA VAL A 111 -1.16 -1.88 -24.72
C VAL A 111 -2.52 -1.59 -25.36
N HIS A 112 -2.55 -0.79 -26.43
CA HIS A 112 -3.79 -0.46 -27.13
C HIS A 112 -4.35 -1.69 -27.88
N PRO A 113 -5.69 -1.92 -27.87
CA PRO A 113 -6.31 -3.09 -28.53
C PRO A 113 -5.98 -3.25 -30.00
N ASN A 114 -5.77 -2.15 -30.72
CA ASN A 114 -5.42 -2.13 -32.13
C ASN A 114 -3.92 -2.20 -32.42
N SER A 115 -3.10 -2.26 -31.39
CA SER A 115 -1.66 -2.46 -31.60
C SER A 115 -1.44 -3.80 -32.32
N PHE A 116 -0.86 -3.76 -33.53
CA PHE A 116 -0.48 -4.95 -34.28
C PHE A 116 0.73 -5.66 -33.68
N GLN A 117 1.50 -4.98 -32.88
CA GLN A 117 2.59 -5.61 -32.15
C GLN A 117 2.01 -6.52 -31.08
N ALA A 118 2.55 -7.73 -30.96
CA ALA A 118 2.33 -8.55 -29.77
C ALA A 118 2.55 -7.62 -28.56
N LEU A 119 1.64 -7.69 -27.58
CA LEU A 119 1.77 -6.90 -26.35
C LEU A 119 3.25 -6.89 -25.95
N ASP A 120 3.82 -5.69 -25.79
CA ASP A 120 5.25 -5.57 -25.48
C ASP A 120 5.54 -6.36 -24.21
N ASN A 121 6.25 -7.47 -24.36
CA ASN A 121 6.54 -8.37 -23.27
C ASN A 121 7.22 -7.62 -22.11
N GLU A 122 8.06 -6.63 -22.40
CA GLU A 122 8.73 -5.86 -21.37
C GLU A 122 7.77 -4.97 -20.57
N ALA A 123 6.76 -4.36 -21.23
CA ALA A 123 5.74 -3.56 -20.57
C ALA A 123 4.85 -4.44 -19.68
N ILE A 124 4.45 -5.61 -20.19
CA ILE A 124 3.68 -6.61 -19.45
C ILE A 124 4.48 -7.12 -18.26
N ASP A 125 5.75 -7.48 -18.46
CA ASP A 125 6.62 -7.98 -17.40
C ASP A 125 6.85 -6.95 -16.29
N ARG A 126 6.89 -5.65 -16.63
CA ARG A 126 6.94 -4.58 -15.63
C ARG A 126 5.68 -4.53 -14.78
N ILE A 127 4.52 -4.62 -15.41
CA ILE A 127 3.23 -4.63 -14.70
C ILE A 127 3.10 -5.89 -13.83
N HIS A 128 3.48 -7.05 -14.35
CA HIS A 128 3.47 -8.32 -13.60
C HIS A 128 4.40 -8.26 -12.36
N ARG A 129 5.60 -7.70 -12.48
CA ARG A 129 6.51 -7.52 -11.34
C ARG A 129 5.95 -6.65 -10.23
N LEU A 130 5.00 -5.78 -10.55
CA LEU A 130 4.27 -4.96 -9.58
C LEU A 130 3.05 -5.68 -8.98
N GLY A 131 2.74 -6.89 -9.47
CA GLY A 131 1.58 -7.65 -9.06
C GLY A 131 0.30 -7.31 -9.84
N GLY A 132 0.42 -6.54 -10.92
CA GLY A 132 -0.66 -6.30 -11.88
C GLY A 132 -0.67 -7.29 -13.02
N SER A 133 -1.55 -7.09 -14.01
CA SER A 133 -1.62 -7.93 -15.20
C SER A 133 -2.22 -7.19 -16.39
N VAL A 134 -1.86 -7.63 -17.59
CA VAL A 134 -2.45 -7.18 -18.86
C VAL A 134 -2.77 -8.40 -19.71
N VAL A 135 -4.03 -8.55 -20.11
CA VAL A 135 -4.47 -9.67 -20.96
C VAL A 135 -5.40 -9.18 -22.05
N ARG A 136 -5.62 -10.04 -23.04
CA ARG A 136 -6.64 -9.84 -24.08
C ARG A 136 -7.79 -10.82 -23.87
N ALA A 137 -9.01 -10.33 -24.08
CA ALA A 137 -10.17 -11.18 -24.15
C ALA A 137 -10.07 -12.16 -25.34
N ASP A 138 -10.49 -13.38 -25.12
CA ASP A 138 -10.48 -14.47 -26.09
C ASP A 138 -11.56 -14.32 -27.18
N GLU A 139 -11.79 -15.37 -27.96
CA GLU A 139 -12.77 -15.38 -29.04
C GLU A 139 -14.22 -15.25 -28.54
N ASN A 140 -14.47 -15.62 -27.28
CA ASN A 140 -15.76 -15.51 -26.62
C ASN A 140 -15.88 -14.21 -25.79
N GLY A 141 -14.89 -13.30 -25.86
CA GLY A 141 -14.83 -12.12 -25.03
C GLY A 141 -14.47 -12.39 -23.58
N GLN A 142 -14.07 -13.63 -23.24
CA GLN A 142 -13.71 -14.00 -21.87
C GLN A 142 -12.25 -13.73 -21.59
N PHE A 143 -11.93 -13.47 -20.33
CA PHE A 143 -10.57 -13.35 -19.86
C PHE A 143 -10.40 -13.98 -18.48
N GLU A 144 -9.21 -14.51 -18.27
CA GLU A 144 -8.74 -15.00 -16.98
C GLU A 144 -7.39 -14.36 -16.69
N VAL A 145 -7.24 -13.81 -15.50
CA VAL A 145 -6.00 -13.16 -15.04
C VAL A 145 -5.62 -13.72 -13.70
N THR A 146 -4.36 -14.09 -13.55
CA THR A 146 -3.79 -14.37 -12.24
C THR A 146 -3.03 -13.15 -11.75
N ILE A 147 -3.44 -12.61 -10.61
CA ILE A 147 -2.73 -11.54 -9.91
C ILE A 147 -1.75 -12.23 -8.96
N ASP A 148 -0.45 -12.01 -9.16
CA ASP A 148 0.59 -12.61 -8.30
C ASP A 148 0.48 -12.06 -6.88
N SER A 149 0.25 -12.95 -5.95
CA SER A 149 -0.03 -12.70 -4.55
C SER A 149 1.19 -12.35 -3.69
N ASN A 150 2.28 -11.89 -4.25
CA ASN A 150 3.12 -10.97 -3.48
C ASN A 150 2.30 -9.71 -3.11
N ALA A 151 1.09 -9.61 -3.62
CA ALA A 151 0.06 -8.68 -3.23
C ALA A 151 -0.49 -9.09 -1.86
N VAL A 152 -0.18 -8.30 -0.87
CA VAL A 152 -0.81 -8.37 0.47
C VAL A 152 -2.32 -8.33 0.27
N VAL A 153 -3.05 -9.25 0.91
CA VAL A 153 -4.52 -9.25 0.96
C VAL A 153 -5.02 -7.82 1.26
N GLY A 154 -5.95 -7.32 0.42
CA GLY A 154 -6.54 -5.99 0.60
C GLY A 154 -5.83 -4.86 -0.16
N ILE A 155 -4.94 -5.15 -1.11
CA ILE A 155 -4.43 -4.11 -2.02
C ILE A 155 -5.54 -3.73 -3.01
N PRO A 156 -5.85 -2.44 -3.15
CA PRO A 156 -6.73 -1.96 -4.19
C PRO A 156 -6.03 -2.03 -5.55
N TYR A 157 -6.76 -2.45 -6.55
CA TYR A 157 -6.37 -2.46 -7.95
C TYR A 157 -7.30 -1.58 -8.76
N SER A 158 -6.74 -0.92 -9.77
CA SER A 158 -7.52 -0.28 -10.82
C SER A 158 -7.65 -1.24 -11.99
N VAL A 159 -8.89 -1.53 -12.39
CA VAL A 159 -9.19 -2.34 -13.56
C VAL A 159 -9.60 -1.41 -14.69
N LEU A 160 -8.85 -1.45 -15.80
CA LEU A 160 -9.18 -0.75 -17.03
C LEU A 160 -9.46 -1.78 -18.12
N VAL A 161 -10.64 -1.71 -18.70
CA VAL A 161 -11.02 -2.50 -19.88
C VAL A 161 -11.14 -1.55 -21.07
N VAL A 162 -10.39 -1.81 -22.15
CA VAL A 162 -10.46 -1.02 -23.39
C VAL A 162 -11.03 -1.90 -24.49
N SER A 163 -12.17 -1.48 -25.03
CA SER A 163 -12.84 -2.21 -26.12
C SER A 163 -12.02 -2.17 -27.40
N LYS A 164 -12.03 -3.27 -28.14
CA LYS A 164 -11.48 -3.32 -29.48
C LYS A 164 -12.51 -2.98 -30.54
N ASN A 165 -13.73 -3.48 -30.40
CA ASN A 165 -14.75 -3.43 -31.45
C ASN A 165 -15.92 -2.48 -31.10
N GLY A 166 -16.05 -2.09 -29.83
CA GLY A 166 -17.10 -1.17 -29.40
C GLY A 166 -17.05 0.17 -30.14
N ALA A 167 -18.22 0.72 -30.42
CA ALA A 167 -18.33 2.02 -31.03
C ALA A 167 -17.78 3.11 -30.12
N GLN A 168 -17.04 4.05 -30.69
CA GLN A 168 -16.54 5.19 -29.94
C GLN A 168 -17.75 5.97 -29.38
N ARG A 169 -17.75 6.18 -28.07
CA ARG A 169 -18.70 7.09 -27.42
C ARG A 169 -18.09 8.48 -27.37
N ASP A 170 -18.72 9.43 -28.02
CA ASP A 170 -18.35 10.83 -27.88
C ASP A 170 -18.48 11.22 -26.41
N GLY A 171 -17.39 11.75 -25.84
CA GLY A 171 -17.34 12.22 -24.46
C GLY A 171 -16.82 11.24 -23.40
N ALA A 172 -16.44 10.00 -23.75
CA ALA A 172 -15.76 9.13 -22.83
C ALA A 172 -14.30 9.60 -22.62
N ALA A 173 -14.09 10.51 -21.69
CA ALA A 173 -12.78 10.98 -21.30
C ALA A 173 -12.41 10.42 -19.92
N LEU A 174 -11.15 10.09 -19.73
CA LEU A 174 -10.61 9.74 -18.41
C LEU A 174 -10.85 10.90 -17.44
N THR A 175 -11.30 10.58 -16.25
CA THR A 175 -11.32 11.56 -15.17
C THR A 175 -9.90 11.96 -14.80
N LYS A 176 -9.74 13.06 -14.09
CA LYS A 176 -8.41 13.52 -13.64
C LYS A 176 -7.69 12.46 -12.82
N ASP A 177 -8.43 11.74 -11.97
CA ASP A 177 -7.83 10.73 -11.07
C ASP A 177 -7.47 9.45 -11.84
N GLN A 178 -8.32 9.01 -12.78
CA GLN A 178 -8.02 7.90 -13.69
C GLN A 178 -6.80 8.21 -14.56
N PHE A 179 -6.74 9.43 -15.10
CA PHE A 179 -5.59 9.88 -15.87
C PHE A 179 -4.31 9.87 -15.01
N ALA A 180 -4.36 10.40 -13.81
CA ALA A 180 -3.22 10.42 -12.88
C ALA A 180 -2.75 9.00 -12.55
N SER A 181 -3.67 8.07 -12.30
CA SER A 181 -3.36 6.66 -12.04
C SER A 181 -2.66 6.00 -13.22
N LEU A 182 -3.17 6.21 -14.45
CA LEU A 182 -2.55 5.65 -15.66
C LEU A 182 -1.21 6.30 -15.98
N ALA A 183 -1.04 7.60 -15.70
CA ALA A 183 0.20 8.33 -15.94
C ALA A 183 1.37 7.82 -15.10
N GLU A 184 1.11 7.05 -14.07
CA GLU A 184 2.14 6.36 -13.32
C GLU A 184 2.75 5.20 -14.11
N PHE A 185 1.96 4.53 -14.93
CA PHE A 185 2.35 3.35 -15.69
C PHE A 185 2.71 3.64 -17.16
N PHE A 186 2.04 4.62 -17.78
CA PHE A 186 2.12 4.86 -19.23
C PHE A 186 2.45 6.31 -19.57
N ALA A 187 3.12 6.48 -20.72
CA ALA A 187 3.37 7.78 -21.34
C ALA A 187 3.48 7.64 -22.86
N PRO A 188 2.68 8.37 -23.67
CA PRO A 188 1.51 9.16 -23.25
C PRO A 188 0.34 8.29 -22.78
N VAL A 189 -0.48 8.83 -21.87
CA VAL A 189 -1.64 8.13 -21.33
C VAL A 189 -2.77 8.03 -22.35
N GLU A 190 -2.92 9.07 -23.14
CA GLU A 190 -3.96 9.18 -24.16
C GLU A 190 -3.93 8.02 -25.15
N ASP A 191 -2.74 7.51 -25.46
CA ASP A 191 -2.54 6.40 -26.39
C ASP A 191 -3.12 5.08 -25.83
N VAL A 192 -3.29 4.95 -24.52
CA VAL A 192 -3.83 3.72 -23.89
C VAL A 192 -5.28 3.49 -24.32
N VAL A 193 -6.06 4.55 -24.34
CA VAL A 193 -7.49 4.48 -24.65
C VAL A 193 -7.84 4.99 -26.05
N GLU A 194 -6.97 5.73 -26.68
CA GLU A 194 -7.03 6.39 -28.00
C GLU A 194 -8.35 6.17 -28.78
N LYS A 195 -9.34 7.05 -28.58
CA LYS A 195 -10.64 7.01 -29.27
C LYS A 195 -11.43 5.69 -29.09
N ARG A 196 -11.09 4.87 -28.11
CA ARG A 196 -11.83 3.63 -27.82
C ARG A 196 -12.70 3.80 -26.59
N PRO A 197 -13.86 3.16 -26.56
CA PRO A 197 -14.62 3.07 -25.34
C PRO A 197 -13.84 2.27 -24.30
N PHE A 198 -13.89 2.73 -23.07
CA PHE A 198 -13.23 2.07 -21.96
C PHE A 198 -14.17 2.02 -20.74
N PHE A 199 -13.89 1.06 -19.89
CA PHE A 199 -14.54 0.90 -18.59
C PHE A 199 -13.48 0.92 -17.50
N TRP A 200 -13.78 1.60 -16.39
CA TRP A 200 -12.89 1.71 -15.24
C TRP A 200 -13.62 1.31 -13.99
N MET A 201 -12.98 0.46 -13.17
CA MET A 201 -13.46 0.13 -11.83
C MET A 201 -12.30 -0.07 -10.86
N GLU A 202 -12.59 0.00 -9.58
CA GLU A 202 -11.69 -0.39 -8.52
C GLU A 202 -12.02 -1.81 -8.05
N LEU A 203 -11.00 -2.60 -7.77
CA LEU A 203 -11.08 -3.98 -7.32
C LEU A 203 -10.22 -4.15 -6.08
N THR A 204 -10.75 -4.80 -5.07
CA THR A 204 -9.96 -5.31 -3.94
C THR A 204 -9.85 -6.82 -4.07
N ALA A 205 -8.61 -7.31 -4.16
CA ALA A 205 -8.35 -8.75 -4.23
C ALA A 205 -8.30 -9.29 -2.78
N ASP A 206 -9.40 -9.86 -2.32
CA ASP A 206 -9.56 -10.37 -0.95
C ASP A 206 -9.80 -11.90 -0.88
N GLY A 207 -9.58 -12.61 -1.99
CA GLY A 207 -9.80 -14.05 -2.08
C GLY A 207 -8.99 -14.73 -3.17
N GLU A 208 -9.24 -16.03 -3.34
CA GLU A 208 -8.60 -16.85 -4.40
C GLU A 208 -9.24 -16.61 -5.77
N ARG A 209 -10.47 -16.09 -5.79
CA ARG A 209 -11.24 -15.84 -7.01
C ARG A 209 -12.07 -14.57 -6.90
N VAL A 210 -12.04 -13.79 -7.96
CA VAL A 210 -12.90 -12.63 -8.17
C VAL A 210 -13.55 -12.73 -9.53
N ASP A 211 -14.88 -12.68 -9.58
CA ASP A 211 -15.65 -12.63 -10.81
C ASP A 211 -16.08 -11.17 -11.04
N LEU A 212 -15.61 -10.57 -12.13
CA LEU A 212 -16.01 -9.22 -12.53
C LEU A 212 -17.38 -9.26 -13.24
N PRO A 213 -18.15 -8.19 -13.12
CA PRO A 213 -19.38 -8.07 -13.93
C PRO A 213 -19.02 -8.07 -15.42
N GLU A 214 -19.96 -8.52 -16.24
CA GLU A 214 -19.84 -8.39 -17.71
C GLU A 214 -19.72 -6.90 -18.08
N VAL A 215 -18.67 -6.58 -18.83
CA VAL A 215 -18.44 -5.22 -19.33
C VAL A 215 -19.01 -5.10 -20.72
N GLU A 216 -20.02 -4.23 -20.88
CA GLU A 216 -20.71 -4.01 -22.14
C GLU A 216 -20.40 -2.61 -22.71
N PHE A 217 -20.06 -2.53 -24.01
CA PHE A 217 -19.76 -1.30 -24.75
C PHE A 217 -20.77 -1.01 -25.85
#